data_fb84eda7e8c004c0ecfeb032897a568c
#
_entry.id   fb84eda7e8c004c0ecfeb032897a568c
#
_cell.length_a   1.000
_cell.length_b   1.000
_cell.length_c   1.000
_cell.angle_alpha   90.00
_cell.angle_beta   90.00
_cell.angle_gamma   90.00
#
_symmetry.space_group_name_H-M   'P 1'
#
loop_
_entity.id
_entity.type
_entity.pdbx_description
1 polymer ?
#
loop_
_entity_poly.entity_id
_entity_poly.type
_entity_poly.pdbx_seq_one_letter_code
_entity_poly.pdbx_strand_id
1 'polypeptide(L)'
;MLLATFGFSQSKKIKILRADNTFVKPEFPGATISMGNVFVEHEGATLRCDKAYIYQDKKLIKAMGNVIVNQGDTIIQHSKYTDYDGIKKIATSWGNVVLKDELMTLKTDTLQFDRNQQKLYYKCSGTIIDSTNVLKSKIGNYYLETNKFQAFNNVTVTNKDSDLKTNHLEYYTSTGVAELFGPSTIKGVKDSIYTERGTYNSKTDISTFIKNSKIFYKDRTIEGDSLYYNGNLEFASATNHIKVIDTINKSIIKGNYAEYFKLKDSVFITKKALAISAVEKDSLFMHSDTIMVTGKVDDRIVRAFRNVKFFKTDLQGKCDSLITNEKTGLTKLLVNPVLWAQGNEIVGDTIHLISNSKTEQLDSLKILGNAFMIQKDSAGYSQLKAKNMYGKFFNNKLSSLDAIGNSEVIFYIRDEHQKLVGISKMKSSNNIFITLENNEINTVDFNVKPEGKTYPPSKLPKEEKLLKGFIWREDERPITKEDIFISDKLKPKIKSKL
;
A
#
# COMPACT_ATOMS: atom_id res chain seq x y z
N MET A 1 70.62 15.45 1.37
CA MET A 1 70.50 15.18 -0.07
C MET A 1 69.86 13.82 -0.26
N LEU A 2 68.49 13.79 -0.39
CA LEU A 2 67.73 12.56 -0.57
C LEU A 2 67.71 12.25 -2.06
N LEU A 3 68.39 11.22 -2.49
CA LEU A 3 68.29 10.67 -3.85
C LEU A 3 66.94 9.90 -3.97
N ALA A 4 65.96 10.51 -4.62
CA ALA A 4 64.72 9.82 -5.05
C ALA A 4 65.09 8.92 -6.25
N THR A 5 65.23 7.64 -6.03
CA THR A 5 65.28 6.63 -7.10
C THR A 5 63.93 6.49 -7.74
N PHE A 6 63.75 7.08 -8.91
CA PHE A 6 62.63 6.78 -9.79
C PHE A 6 62.79 5.35 -10.29
N GLY A 7 62.13 4.41 -9.66
CA GLY A 7 61.95 3.06 -10.17
C GLY A 7 61.08 3.10 -11.41
N PHE A 8 61.68 3.08 -12.60
CA PHE A 8 60.96 2.76 -13.84
C PHE A 8 60.47 1.32 -13.72
N SER A 9 59.20 1.16 -13.49
CA SER A 9 58.52 -0.12 -13.62
C SER A 9 58.67 -0.58 -15.09
N GLN A 10 59.61 -1.46 -15.36
CA GLN A 10 59.71 -2.12 -16.66
C GLN A 10 58.40 -2.86 -16.90
N SER A 11 57.59 -2.37 -17.85
CA SER A 11 56.38 -3.03 -18.23
C SER A 11 56.70 -4.47 -18.70
N LYS A 12 56.11 -5.46 -18.02
CA LYS A 12 56.36 -6.88 -18.25
C LYS A 12 56.11 -7.24 -19.71
N LYS A 13 56.95 -8.10 -20.29
CA LYS A 13 56.82 -8.66 -21.65
C LYS A 13 55.73 -9.73 -21.67
N ILE A 14 55.05 -9.90 -22.82
CA ILE A 14 54.17 -11.04 -23.04
C ILE A 14 55.03 -12.29 -23.10
N LYS A 15 54.78 -13.28 -22.25
CA LYS A 15 55.52 -14.56 -22.20
C LYS A 15 54.76 -15.63 -22.98
N ILE A 16 55.39 -16.24 -23.94
CA ILE A 16 54.87 -17.47 -24.58
C ILE A 16 55.33 -18.60 -23.69
N LEU A 17 54.39 -19.23 -23.00
CA LEU A 17 54.66 -20.37 -22.10
C LEU A 17 54.68 -21.70 -22.85
N ARG A 18 53.83 -21.81 -23.90
CA ARG A 18 53.72 -23.01 -24.75
C ARG A 18 53.17 -22.63 -26.12
N ALA A 19 53.67 -23.29 -27.15
CA ALA A 19 53.07 -23.40 -28.51
C ALA A 19 53.67 -24.62 -29.21
N ASP A 20 52.95 -25.29 -30.07
CA ASP A 20 53.50 -26.40 -30.84
C ASP A 20 54.44 -25.89 -31.94
N ASN A 21 54.08 -24.77 -32.56
CA ASN A 21 54.91 -24.08 -33.56
C ASN A 21 54.93 -22.55 -33.33
N THR A 22 56.08 -21.94 -33.55
CA THR A 22 56.24 -20.50 -33.47
C THR A 22 57.13 -20.02 -34.62
N PHE A 23 56.67 -19.03 -35.39
CA PHE A 23 57.38 -18.51 -36.57
C PHE A 23 56.99 -17.06 -36.85
N VAL A 24 57.70 -16.41 -37.77
CA VAL A 24 57.40 -15.05 -38.27
C VAL A 24 57.07 -15.14 -39.76
N LYS A 25 56.20 -14.28 -40.26
CA LYS A 25 55.89 -14.15 -41.69
C LYS A 25 55.99 -12.69 -42.14
N PRO A 26 56.50 -12.45 -43.37
CA PRO A 26 56.61 -11.08 -43.92
C PRO A 26 55.28 -10.35 -44.02
N GLU A 27 54.17 -11.10 -44.26
CA GLU A 27 52.80 -10.55 -44.39
C GLU A 27 52.31 -9.95 -43.04
N PHE A 28 52.91 -10.32 -41.90
CA PHE A 28 52.59 -9.82 -40.56
C PHE A 28 53.83 -9.22 -39.85
N PRO A 29 54.33 -8.07 -40.29
CA PRO A 29 55.57 -7.52 -39.79
C PRO A 29 55.49 -7.19 -38.28
N GLY A 30 56.47 -7.64 -37.54
CA GLY A 30 56.56 -7.49 -36.10
C GLY A 30 55.71 -8.46 -35.27
N ALA A 31 55.02 -9.41 -35.91
CA ALA A 31 54.26 -10.45 -35.21
C ALA A 31 55.05 -11.75 -35.10
N THR A 32 55.10 -12.30 -33.90
CA THR A 32 55.38 -13.71 -33.67
C THR A 32 54.09 -14.48 -33.78
N ILE A 33 54.02 -15.45 -34.72
CA ILE A 33 52.85 -16.29 -34.94
C ILE A 33 53.05 -17.60 -34.20
N SER A 34 52.18 -17.88 -33.21
CA SER A 34 52.15 -19.16 -32.46
C SER A 34 50.94 -19.95 -32.85
N MET A 35 51.09 -21.26 -33.10
CA MET A 35 50.04 -22.19 -33.52
C MET A 35 50.10 -23.49 -32.73
N GLY A 36 48.93 -24.06 -32.43
CA GLY A 36 48.74 -25.30 -31.71
C GLY A 36 49.04 -25.15 -30.20
N ASN A 37 48.03 -25.44 -29.37
CA ASN A 37 48.14 -25.41 -27.89
C ASN A 37 48.84 -24.15 -27.35
N VAL A 38 48.52 -22.99 -27.95
CA VAL A 38 49.13 -21.71 -27.55
C VAL A 38 48.75 -21.36 -26.14
N PHE A 39 49.78 -21.03 -25.29
CA PHE A 39 49.60 -20.62 -23.92
C PHE A 39 50.51 -19.42 -23.64
N VAL A 40 49.92 -18.29 -23.32
CA VAL A 40 50.62 -17.03 -23.05
C VAL A 40 50.24 -16.46 -21.68
N GLU A 41 51.15 -15.69 -21.08
CA GLU A 41 50.95 -15.01 -19.82
C GLU A 41 51.37 -13.55 -19.98
N HIS A 42 50.56 -12.64 -19.43
CA HIS A 42 50.92 -11.23 -19.27
C HIS A 42 50.39 -10.66 -17.94
N GLU A 43 51.26 -10.26 -17.07
CA GLU A 43 50.93 -9.62 -15.77
C GLU A 43 49.93 -10.42 -14.93
N GLY A 44 50.11 -11.76 -14.85
CA GLY A 44 49.26 -12.63 -14.04
C GLY A 44 47.95 -13.10 -14.72
N ALA A 45 47.60 -12.58 -15.91
CA ALA A 45 46.53 -13.15 -16.71
C ALA A 45 47.11 -14.14 -17.72
N THR A 46 46.35 -15.23 -17.96
CA THR A 46 46.73 -16.26 -18.93
C THR A 46 45.72 -16.34 -20.04
N LEU A 47 46.21 -16.66 -21.25
CA LEU A 47 45.39 -16.90 -22.45
C LEU A 47 45.82 -18.17 -23.12
N ARG A 48 44.86 -19.05 -23.44
CA ARG A 48 45.04 -20.26 -24.27
C ARG A 48 44.23 -20.10 -25.54
N CYS A 49 44.77 -20.60 -26.68
CA CYS A 49 44.04 -20.58 -27.95
C CYS A 49 44.69 -21.55 -28.96
N ASP A 50 44.05 -21.72 -30.13
CA ASP A 50 44.61 -22.53 -31.21
C ASP A 50 45.68 -21.77 -31.98
N LYS A 51 45.54 -20.44 -32.12
CA LYS A 51 46.48 -19.60 -32.86
C LYS A 51 46.54 -18.19 -32.27
N ALA A 52 47.72 -17.61 -32.20
CA ALA A 52 47.92 -16.21 -31.77
C ALA A 52 48.92 -15.47 -32.64
N TYR A 53 48.66 -14.20 -32.90
CA TYR A 53 49.62 -13.21 -33.39
C TYR A 53 50.03 -12.33 -32.23
N ILE A 54 51.32 -12.35 -31.91
CA ILE A 54 51.85 -11.65 -30.72
C ILE A 54 52.85 -10.58 -31.20
N TYR A 55 52.48 -9.31 -30.95
CA TYR A 55 53.29 -8.12 -31.25
C TYR A 55 53.94 -7.61 -29.97
N GLN A 56 55.18 -8.04 -29.70
CA GLN A 56 55.86 -7.72 -28.43
C GLN A 56 56.08 -6.21 -28.21
N ASP A 57 56.47 -5.48 -29.25
CA ASP A 57 56.74 -4.04 -29.17
C ASP A 57 55.45 -3.24 -28.88
N LYS A 58 54.32 -3.70 -29.43
CA LYS A 58 53.00 -3.11 -29.23
C LYS A 58 52.24 -3.70 -28.05
N LYS A 59 52.78 -4.75 -27.42
CA LYS A 59 52.12 -5.56 -26.38
C LYS A 59 50.73 -6.02 -26.78
N LEU A 60 50.51 -6.36 -28.03
CA LEU A 60 49.26 -6.74 -28.60
C LEU A 60 49.22 -8.27 -28.86
N ILE A 61 48.15 -8.92 -28.45
CA ILE A 61 47.83 -10.30 -28.76
C ILE A 61 46.53 -10.35 -29.57
N LYS A 62 46.55 -11.05 -30.70
CA LYS A 62 45.32 -11.43 -31.45
C LYS A 62 45.19 -12.92 -31.40
N ALA A 63 44.29 -13.42 -30.59
CA ALA A 63 44.03 -14.83 -30.35
C ALA A 63 42.79 -15.31 -31.10
N MET A 64 42.83 -16.52 -31.62
CA MET A 64 41.72 -17.13 -32.35
C MET A 64 41.68 -18.65 -32.16
N GLY A 65 40.46 -19.15 -32.15
CA GLY A 65 40.15 -20.58 -31.97
C GLY A 65 40.23 -21.00 -30.49
N ASN A 66 39.14 -21.48 -29.94
CA ASN A 66 39.03 -22.01 -28.58
C ASN A 66 39.73 -21.12 -27.50
N VAL A 67 39.52 -19.81 -27.61
CA VAL A 67 40.21 -18.87 -26.72
C VAL A 67 39.68 -19.00 -25.29
N ILE A 68 40.57 -19.19 -24.33
CA ILE A 68 40.29 -19.22 -22.88
C ILE A 68 41.16 -18.16 -22.22
N VAL A 69 40.55 -17.22 -21.57
CA VAL A 69 41.24 -16.19 -20.77
C VAL A 69 40.94 -16.45 -19.31
N ASN A 70 42.00 -16.54 -18.49
CA ASN A 70 41.88 -16.66 -17.05
C ASN A 70 42.51 -15.41 -16.38
N GLN A 71 41.80 -14.84 -15.41
CA GLN A 71 42.34 -13.81 -14.55
C GLN A 71 42.13 -14.20 -13.08
N GLY A 72 43.23 -14.43 -12.38
CA GLY A 72 43.16 -15.06 -11.07
C GLY A 72 42.64 -16.49 -11.16
N ASP A 73 42.17 -17.02 -10.03
CA ASP A 73 41.71 -18.41 -9.96
C ASP A 73 40.19 -18.52 -10.19
N THR A 74 39.47 -17.40 -10.24
CA THR A 74 37.99 -17.37 -10.20
C THR A 74 37.31 -17.01 -11.51
N ILE A 75 37.98 -16.21 -12.39
CA ILE A 75 37.37 -15.73 -13.64
C ILE A 75 37.89 -16.52 -14.83
N ILE A 76 36.98 -17.23 -15.50
CA ILE A 76 37.26 -18.00 -16.71
C ILE A 76 36.34 -17.50 -17.82
N GLN A 77 36.96 -17.04 -18.93
CA GLN A 77 36.23 -16.61 -20.11
C GLN A 77 36.55 -17.51 -21.32
N HIS A 78 35.53 -17.91 -22.03
CA HIS A 78 35.62 -18.62 -23.32
C HIS A 78 35.11 -17.73 -24.45
N SER A 79 35.79 -17.77 -25.62
CA SER A 79 35.39 -17.05 -26.84
C SER A 79 35.99 -17.67 -28.07
N LYS A 80 35.56 -17.24 -29.28
CA LYS A 80 36.22 -17.63 -30.53
C LYS A 80 37.45 -16.78 -30.83
N TYR A 81 37.39 -15.53 -30.47
CA TYR A 81 38.41 -14.50 -30.73
C TYR A 81 38.63 -13.62 -29.52
N THR A 82 39.89 -13.17 -29.33
CA THR A 82 40.24 -12.17 -28.33
C THR A 82 41.40 -11.33 -28.85
N ASP A 83 41.23 -10.04 -28.89
CA ASP A 83 42.29 -9.05 -29.03
C ASP A 83 42.62 -8.46 -27.65
N TYR A 84 43.88 -8.51 -27.25
CA TYR A 84 44.36 -7.96 -25.99
C TYR A 84 45.42 -6.86 -26.26
N ASP A 85 45.11 -5.64 -25.79
CA ASP A 85 46.04 -4.49 -25.78
C ASP A 85 46.69 -4.40 -24.39
N GLY A 86 47.92 -4.83 -24.28
CA GLY A 86 48.66 -4.85 -23.01
C GLY A 86 49.16 -3.47 -22.53
N ILE A 87 49.16 -2.45 -23.41
CA ILE A 87 49.43 -1.06 -23.02
C ILE A 87 48.23 -0.47 -22.32
N LYS A 88 47.06 -0.59 -22.96
CA LYS A 88 45.76 -0.15 -22.39
C LYS A 88 45.24 -1.07 -21.32
N LYS A 89 45.70 -2.33 -21.31
CA LYS A 89 45.23 -3.43 -20.47
C LYS A 89 43.74 -3.75 -20.73
N ILE A 90 43.32 -3.66 -21.99
CA ILE A 90 41.92 -3.98 -22.43
C ILE A 90 41.97 -5.26 -23.26
N ALA A 91 41.13 -6.21 -22.89
CA ALA A 91 40.81 -7.40 -23.71
C ALA A 91 39.43 -7.20 -24.34
N THR A 92 39.33 -7.44 -25.65
CA THR A 92 38.06 -7.49 -26.38
C THR A 92 37.88 -8.90 -26.94
N SER A 93 36.84 -9.56 -26.49
CA SER A 93 36.52 -10.94 -26.87
C SER A 93 35.20 -11.00 -27.62
N TRP A 94 35.08 -11.82 -28.65
CA TRP A 94 33.86 -11.99 -29.42
C TRP A 94 33.67 -13.40 -29.98
N GLY A 95 32.46 -13.67 -30.45
CA GLY A 95 32.06 -14.97 -30.95
C GLY A 95 31.67 -15.92 -29.82
N ASN A 96 30.44 -15.81 -29.35
CA ASN A 96 29.81 -16.62 -28.30
C ASN A 96 30.61 -16.56 -26.97
N VAL A 97 30.82 -15.37 -26.45
CA VAL A 97 31.56 -15.19 -25.20
C VAL A 97 30.75 -15.72 -24.01
N VAL A 98 31.38 -16.58 -23.23
CA VAL A 98 30.87 -17.12 -21.98
C VAL A 98 31.92 -16.84 -20.88
N LEU A 99 31.55 -16.01 -19.92
CA LEU A 99 32.36 -15.74 -18.73
C LEU A 99 31.71 -16.40 -17.52
N LYS A 100 32.51 -17.10 -16.74
CA LYS A 100 32.10 -17.70 -15.46
C LYS A 100 32.96 -17.12 -14.33
N ASP A 101 32.30 -16.76 -13.23
CA ASP A 101 32.90 -16.56 -11.95
C ASP A 101 32.21 -17.44 -10.88
N GLU A 102 32.56 -17.28 -9.60
CA GLU A 102 31.99 -18.06 -8.51
C GLU A 102 30.48 -17.85 -8.32
N LEU A 103 29.97 -16.68 -8.69
CA LEU A 103 28.60 -16.25 -8.38
C LEU A 103 27.67 -16.32 -9.59
N MET A 104 28.22 -16.20 -10.83
CA MET A 104 27.39 -16.08 -12.01
C MET A 104 28.03 -16.61 -13.30
N THR A 105 27.19 -16.75 -14.31
CA THR A 105 27.62 -16.96 -15.72
C THR A 105 27.09 -15.82 -16.58
N LEU A 106 27.99 -15.09 -17.27
CA LEU A 106 27.64 -14.07 -18.27
C LEU A 106 27.79 -14.68 -19.69
N LYS A 107 26.78 -14.51 -20.52
CA LYS A 107 26.78 -14.87 -21.95
C LYS A 107 26.50 -13.65 -22.80
N THR A 108 27.33 -13.38 -23.80
CA THR A 108 27.18 -12.26 -24.75
C THR A 108 27.92 -12.59 -26.06
N ASP A 109 27.68 -11.83 -27.11
CA ASP A 109 28.47 -11.98 -28.35
C ASP A 109 29.85 -11.32 -28.23
N THR A 110 29.89 -10.09 -27.69
CA THR A 110 31.12 -9.31 -27.53
C THR A 110 31.25 -8.79 -26.13
N LEU A 111 32.40 -9.02 -25.47
CA LEU A 111 32.72 -8.59 -24.12
C LEU A 111 34.05 -7.83 -24.14
N GLN A 112 34.10 -6.69 -23.45
CA GLN A 112 35.34 -6.00 -23.18
C GLN A 112 35.67 -6.10 -21.69
N PHE A 113 36.94 -6.34 -21.39
CA PHE A 113 37.46 -6.36 -20.02
C PHE A 113 38.56 -5.30 -19.88
N ASP A 114 38.28 -4.27 -19.11
CA ASP A 114 39.24 -3.26 -18.68
C ASP A 114 39.88 -3.73 -17.37
N ARG A 115 41.13 -4.16 -17.44
CA ARG A 115 41.89 -4.67 -16.28
C ARG A 115 42.31 -3.55 -15.32
N ASN A 116 42.45 -2.30 -15.79
CA ASN A 116 42.78 -1.17 -14.90
C ASN A 116 41.57 -0.83 -14.01
N GLN A 117 40.36 -0.87 -14.55
CA GLN A 117 39.13 -0.59 -13.82
C GLN A 117 38.51 -1.83 -13.20
N GLN A 118 39.07 -3.02 -13.41
CA GLN A 118 38.47 -4.29 -13.03
C GLN A 118 37.00 -4.38 -13.46
N LYS A 119 36.73 -3.98 -14.73
CA LYS A 119 35.39 -3.80 -15.26
C LYS A 119 35.19 -4.60 -16.54
N LEU A 120 34.15 -5.40 -16.55
CA LEU A 120 33.63 -6.09 -17.73
C LEU A 120 32.44 -5.31 -18.28
N TYR A 121 32.33 -5.17 -19.61
CA TYR A 121 31.17 -4.53 -20.21
C TYR A 121 30.84 -5.05 -21.59
N TYR A 122 29.53 -5.04 -21.92
CA TYR A 122 28.99 -5.37 -23.22
C TYR A 122 27.95 -4.34 -23.68
N LYS A 123 27.77 -4.22 -25.02
CA LYS A 123 26.81 -3.30 -25.65
C LYS A 123 25.89 -3.99 -26.66
N CYS A 124 26.01 -5.30 -26.81
CA CYS A 124 25.36 -6.10 -27.86
C CYS A 124 24.35 -7.12 -27.30
N SER A 125 23.76 -6.85 -26.17
CA SER A 125 22.94 -7.74 -25.37
C SER A 125 23.72 -8.81 -24.63
N GLY A 126 23.31 -9.07 -23.40
CA GLY A 126 23.90 -10.10 -22.56
C GLY A 126 22.87 -10.76 -21.67
N THR A 127 23.20 -11.98 -21.23
CA THR A 127 22.42 -12.75 -20.28
C THR A 127 23.31 -13.14 -19.12
N ILE A 128 22.90 -12.81 -17.90
CA ILE A 128 23.54 -13.22 -16.65
C ILE A 128 22.65 -14.24 -15.98
N ILE A 129 23.25 -15.31 -15.53
CA ILE A 129 22.57 -16.42 -14.84
C ILE A 129 23.29 -16.59 -13.51
N ASP A 130 22.59 -16.38 -12.41
CA ASP A 130 23.03 -16.76 -11.07
C ASP A 130 22.23 -17.97 -10.55
N SER A 131 22.32 -18.28 -9.26
CA SER A 131 21.65 -19.44 -8.65
C SER A 131 20.12 -19.40 -8.72
N THR A 132 19.54 -18.20 -8.84
CA THR A 132 18.08 -17.98 -8.70
C THR A 132 17.48 -17.19 -9.86
N ASN A 133 18.28 -16.37 -10.56
CA ASN A 133 17.79 -15.37 -11.50
C ASN A 133 18.42 -15.51 -12.89
N VAL A 134 17.65 -15.14 -13.89
CA VAL A 134 18.12 -14.89 -15.24
C VAL A 134 17.90 -13.42 -15.57
N LEU A 135 18.99 -12.66 -15.67
CA LEU A 135 18.97 -11.25 -16.04
C LEU A 135 19.36 -11.08 -17.51
N LYS A 136 18.59 -10.31 -18.26
CA LYS A 136 18.92 -9.91 -19.65
C LYS A 136 18.90 -8.41 -19.76
N SER A 137 19.83 -7.84 -20.53
CA SER A 137 19.88 -6.41 -20.85
C SER A 137 20.59 -6.16 -22.18
N LYS A 138 20.37 -4.97 -22.77
CA LYS A 138 21.09 -4.58 -23.99
C LYS A 138 22.53 -4.14 -23.69
N ILE A 139 22.73 -3.46 -22.56
CA ILE A 139 24.04 -2.96 -22.11
C ILE A 139 24.25 -3.42 -20.67
N GLY A 140 25.43 -3.90 -20.36
CA GLY A 140 25.82 -4.29 -19.01
C GLY A 140 27.25 -3.90 -18.66
N ASN A 141 27.44 -3.50 -17.40
CA ASN A 141 28.74 -3.25 -16.79
C ASN A 141 28.83 -4.11 -15.52
N TYR A 142 29.90 -4.86 -15.36
CA TYR A 142 30.17 -5.62 -14.14
C TYR A 142 31.49 -5.15 -13.52
N TYR A 143 31.45 -4.68 -12.30
CA TYR A 143 32.58 -4.21 -11.51
C TYR A 143 33.00 -5.33 -10.57
N LEU A 144 34.15 -5.93 -10.82
CA LEU A 144 34.64 -7.11 -10.10
C LEU A 144 34.94 -6.82 -8.62
N GLU A 145 35.54 -5.65 -8.32
CA GLU A 145 35.91 -5.29 -6.94
C GLU A 145 34.70 -5.14 -6.01
N THR A 146 33.56 -4.69 -6.54
CA THR A 146 32.35 -4.42 -5.75
C THR A 146 31.26 -5.46 -5.94
N ASN A 147 31.49 -6.44 -6.83
CA ASN A 147 30.50 -7.42 -7.26
C ASN A 147 29.18 -6.76 -7.72
N LYS A 148 29.31 -5.57 -8.35
CA LYS A 148 28.18 -4.75 -8.78
C LYS A 148 27.95 -4.89 -10.26
N PHE A 149 26.74 -5.26 -10.64
CA PHE A 149 26.29 -5.28 -12.02
C PHE A 149 25.32 -4.13 -12.29
N GLN A 150 25.55 -3.41 -13.38
CA GLN A 150 24.65 -2.37 -13.89
C GLN A 150 24.09 -2.82 -15.23
N ALA A 151 22.77 -2.87 -15.34
CA ALA A 151 22.05 -3.24 -16.54
C ALA A 151 21.24 -2.06 -17.08
N PHE A 152 21.32 -1.85 -18.39
CA PHE A 152 20.61 -0.77 -19.06
C PHE A 152 19.89 -1.26 -20.30
N ASN A 153 18.75 -0.63 -20.58
CA ASN A 153 17.91 -0.80 -21.75
C ASN A 153 17.31 -2.22 -21.88
N ASN A 154 15.99 -2.28 -21.83
CA ASN A 154 15.21 -3.51 -21.90
C ASN A 154 15.69 -4.57 -20.90
N VAL A 155 15.88 -4.15 -19.65
CA VAL A 155 16.31 -5.06 -18.59
C VAL A 155 15.14 -5.93 -18.16
N THR A 156 15.37 -7.24 -18.13
CA THR A 156 14.44 -8.21 -17.55
C THR A 156 15.18 -9.10 -16.55
N VAL A 157 14.55 -9.35 -15.40
CA VAL A 157 15.02 -10.35 -14.43
C VAL A 157 13.88 -11.33 -14.20
N THR A 158 14.12 -12.59 -14.48
CA THR A 158 13.15 -13.67 -14.33
C THR A 158 13.65 -14.68 -13.31
N ASN A 159 12.82 -15.03 -12.36
CA ASN A 159 13.01 -16.16 -11.45
C ASN A 159 11.74 -17.03 -11.42
N LYS A 160 11.70 -18.03 -10.53
CA LYS A 160 10.54 -18.96 -10.41
C LYS A 160 9.25 -18.26 -9.94
N ASP A 161 9.35 -17.14 -9.24
CA ASP A 161 8.23 -16.48 -8.54
C ASP A 161 7.85 -15.16 -9.18
N SER A 162 8.73 -14.53 -9.97
CA SER A 162 8.48 -13.19 -10.53
C SER A 162 9.25 -12.87 -11.81
N ASP A 163 8.66 -11.93 -12.57
CA ASP A 163 9.27 -11.27 -13.73
C ASP A 163 9.37 -9.77 -13.48
N LEU A 164 10.59 -9.25 -13.47
CA LEU A 164 10.88 -7.81 -13.38
C LEU A 164 11.23 -7.26 -14.76
N LYS A 165 10.70 -6.10 -15.11
CA LYS A 165 11.03 -5.30 -16.29
C LYS A 165 11.36 -3.88 -15.89
N THR A 166 12.49 -3.36 -16.36
CA THR A 166 12.97 -2.01 -16.11
C THR A 166 13.89 -1.53 -17.23
N ASN A 167 14.31 -0.27 -17.22
CA ASN A 167 15.33 0.23 -18.14
C ASN A 167 16.71 0.43 -17.47
N HIS A 168 16.74 0.47 -16.13
CA HIS A 168 18.00 0.59 -15.39
C HIS A 168 17.89 -0.16 -14.07
N LEU A 169 18.79 -1.12 -13.89
CA LEU A 169 18.94 -1.95 -12.70
C LEU A 169 20.41 -1.93 -12.25
N GLU A 170 20.66 -1.78 -10.96
CA GLU A 170 21.94 -2.10 -10.32
C GLU A 170 21.74 -3.32 -9.41
N TYR A 171 22.60 -4.32 -9.54
CA TYR A 171 22.51 -5.57 -8.79
C TYR A 171 23.84 -5.93 -8.16
N TYR A 172 23.82 -6.14 -6.85
CA TYR A 172 24.99 -6.55 -6.07
C TYR A 172 24.94 -8.06 -5.85
N THR A 173 25.72 -8.82 -6.63
CA THR A 173 25.66 -10.29 -6.62
C THR A 173 26.06 -10.90 -5.28
N SER A 174 26.95 -10.25 -4.52
CA SER A 174 27.39 -10.69 -3.19
C SER A 174 26.30 -10.57 -2.12
N THR A 175 25.47 -9.52 -2.16
CA THR A 175 24.42 -9.26 -1.15
C THR A 175 23.02 -9.65 -1.60
N GLY A 176 22.80 -9.85 -2.91
CA GLY A 176 21.49 -10.11 -3.49
C GLY A 176 20.58 -8.88 -3.59
N VAL A 177 21.14 -7.67 -3.39
CA VAL A 177 20.38 -6.41 -3.47
C VAL A 177 20.27 -5.94 -4.91
N ALA A 178 19.06 -5.72 -5.37
CA ALA A 178 18.73 -5.05 -6.62
C ALA A 178 18.18 -3.65 -6.34
N GLU A 179 18.68 -2.65 -7.05
CA GLU A 179 18.19 -1.26 -7.03
C GLU A 179 17.56 -0.92 -8.39
N LEU A 180 16.33 -0.41 -8.36
CA LEU A 180 15.54 -0.04 -9.53
C LEU A 180 15.60 1.47 -9.74
N PHE A 181 15.85 1.89 -10.98
CA PHE A 181 15.90 3.30 -11.37
C PHE A 181 14.99 3.55 -12.57
N GLY A 182 13.98 4.40 -12.37
CA GLY A 182 12.95 4.69 -13.37
C GLY A 182 11.82 3.66 -13.41
N PRO A 183 10.89 3.82 -14.36
CA PRO A 183 9.70 2.97 -14.48
C PRO A 183 10.04 1.49 -14.49
N SER A 184 9.53 0.77 -13.52
CA SER A 184 9.79 -0.65 -13.29
C SER A 184 8.50 -1.37 -12.97
N THR A 185 8.35 -2.58 -13.48
CA THR A 185 7.20 -3.45 -13.23
C THR A 185 7.68 -4.81 -12.75
N ILE A 186 7.17 -5.28 -11.65
CA ILE A 186 7.43 -6.63 -11.11
C ILE A 186 6.10 -7.37 -11.17
N LYS A 187 6.06 -8.50 -11.89
CA LYS A 187 4.89 -9.38 -11.97
C LYS A 187 5.17 -10.64 -11.17
N GLY A 188 4.48 -10.80 -10.05
CA GLY A 188 4.43 -12.02 -9.28
C GLY A 188 3.32 -12.96 -9.75
N VAL A 189 3.15 -14.08 -9.05
CA VAL A 189 2.11 -15.10 -9.37
C VAL A 189 0.70 -14.55 -9.12
N LYS A 190 0.51 -13.68 -8.11
CA LYS A 190 -0.82 -13.20 -7.67
C LYS A 190 -0.93 -11.68 -7.63
N ASP A 191 0.16 -10.98 -7.87
CA ASP A 191 0.26 -9.53 -7.74
C ASP A 191 1.13 -8.93 -8.85
N SER A 192 1.08 -7.63 -8.98
CA SER A 192 2.06 -6.88 -9.74
C SER A 192 2.36 -5.56 -9.04
N ILE A 193 3.59 -5.10 -9.20
CA ILE A 193 4.09 -3.88 -8.59
C ILE A 193 4.60 -2.97 -9.69
N TYR A 194 4.21 -1.70 -9.62
CA TYR A 194 4.82 -0.62 -10.38
C TYR A 194 5.58 0.28 -9.43
N THR A 195 6.76 0.70 -9.80
CA THR A 195 7.55 1.69 -9.05
C THR A 195 8.50 2.44 -9.98
N GLU A 196 8.88 3.66 -9.63
CA GLU A 196 9.93 4.41 -10.32
C GLU A 196 11.27 4.42 -9.57
N ARG A 197 11.27 3.96 -8.34
CA ARG A 197 12.48 3.72 -7.54
C ARG A 197 12.19 2.72 -6.44
N GLY A 198 13.09 1.78 -6.24
CA GLY A 198 12.94 0.79 -5.18
C GLY A 198 14.16 -0.10 -5.04
N THR A 199 14.14 -0.90 -3.99
CA THR A 199 15.14 -1.94 -3.71
C THR A 199 14.43 -3.26 -3.47
N TYR A 200 15.08 -4.34 -3.86
CA TYR A 200 14.68 -5.70 -3.55
C TYR A 200 15.91 -6.50 -3.16
N ASN A 201 15.84 -7.22 -2.07
CA ASN A 201 16.90 -8.14 -1.65
C ASN A 201 16.41 -9.60 -1.81
N SER A 202 16.98 -10.30 -2.79
CA SER A 202 16.61 -11.69 -3.11
C SER A 202 17.01 -12.72 -2.04
N LYS A 203 17.94 -12.38 -1.14
CA LYS A 203 18.38 -13.29 -0.05
C LYS A 203 17.51 -13.15 1.20
N THR A 204 16.99 -11.95 1.48
CA THR A 204 16.19 -11.65 2.67
C THR A 204 14.70 -11.50 2.38
N ASP A 205 14.30 -11.51 1.11
CA ASP A 205 12.95 -11.25 0.62
C ASP A 205 12.35 -9.94 1.18
N ILE A 206 13.20 -8.90 1.23
CA ILE A 206 12.80 -7.56 1.66
C ILE A 206 12.78 -6.63 0.46
N SER A 207 11.69 -5.88 0.30
CA SER A 207 11.55 -4.84 -0.71
C SER A 207 11.08 -3.51 -0.13
N THR A 208 11.54 -2.43 -0.77
CA THR A 208 11.11 -1.07 -0.47
C THR A 208 10.91 -0.31 -1.77
N PHE A 209 9.74 0.29 -1.96
CA PHE A 209 9.37 1.06 -3.15
C PHE A 209 9.01 2.47 -2.71
N ILE A 210 9.68 3.49 -3.26
CA ILE A 210 9.67 4.85 -2.69
C ILE A 210 9.26 5.96 -3.65
N LYS A 211 8.86 5.66 -4.88
CA LYS A 211 8.43 6.69 -5.83
C LYS A 211 7.34 6.18 -6.75
N ASN A 212 6.18 6.84 -6.74
CA ASN A 212 5.02 6.52 -7.56
C ASN A 212 4.66 5.02 -7.50
N SER A 213 4.75 4.44 -6.31
CA SER A 213 4.65 3.00 -6.15
C SER A 213 3.21 2.56 -5.99
N LYS A 214 2.86 1.49 -6.71
CA LYS A 214 1.53 0.88 -6.71
C LYS A 214 1.65 -0.63 -6.67
N ILE A 215 0.86 -1.25 -5.81
CA ILE A 215 0.71 -2.71 -5.75
C ILE A 215 -0.70 -3.03 -6.25
N PHE A 216 -0.79 -3.91 -7.23
CA PHE A 216 -2.04 -4.46 -7.75
C PHE A 216 -2.17 -5.89 -7.23
N TYR A 217 -3.13 -6.12 -6.37
CA TYR A 217 -3.38 -7.43 -5.76
C TYR A 217 -4.86 -7.78 -5.86
N LYS A 218 -5.20 -8.77 -6.69
CA LYS A 218 -6.59 -9.10 -7.04
C LYS A 218 -7.32 -7.82 -7.49
N ASP A 219 -8.39 -7.47 -6.81
CA ASP A 219 -9.25 -6.32 -7.10
C ASP A 219 -8.86 -5.05 -6.35
N ARG A 220 -7.64 -5.03 -5.77
CA ARG A 220 -7.14 -3.92 -4.96
C ARG A 220 -5.93 -3.26 -5.58
N THR A 221 -5.93 -1.95 -5.49
CA THR A 221 -4.75 -1.12 -5.78
C THR A 221 -4.31 -0.43 -4.49
N ILE A 222 -3.04 -0.58 -4.14
CA ILE A 222 -2.43 0.02 -2.95
C ILE A 222 -1.38 1.02 -3.42
N GLU A 223 -1.50 2.26 -3.00
CA GLU A 223 -0.60 3.38 -3.31
C GLU A 223 -0.03 3.97 -2.02
N GLY A 224 1.18 4.52 -2.08
CA GLY A 224 1.83 5.23 -0.98
C GLY A 224 3.17 5.79 -1.40
N ASP A 225 3.72 6.78 -0.66
CA ASP A 225 5.03 7.36 -0.95
C ASP A 225 6.15 6.34 -0.71
N SER A 226 6.00 5.49 0.30
CA SER A 226 6.90 4.37 0.58
C SER A 226 6.10 3.12 0.92
N LEU A 227 6.40 2.04 0.22
CA LEU A 227 5.84 0.71 0.44
C LEU A 227 6.97 -0.23 0.82
N TYR A 228 6.87 -0.86 1.98
CA TYR A 228 7.81 -1.83 2.50
C TYR A 228 7.16 -3.21 2.57
N TYR A 229 7.88 -4.25 2.20
CA TYR A 229 7.45 -5.64 2.30
C TYR A 229 8.58 -6.53 2.81
N ASN A 230 8.25 -7.43 3.72
CA ASN A 230 9.12 -8.49 4.21
C ASN A 230 8.40 -9.83 4.02
N GLY A 231 8.84 -10.60 3.02
CA GLY A 231 8.22 -11.85 2.65
C GLY A 231 8.37 -12.94 3.72
N ASN A 232 9.50 -12.98 4.41
CA ASN A 232 9.74 -13.96 5.48
C ASN A 232 8.82 -13.76 6.70
N LEU A 233 8.44 -12.51 6.99
CA LEU A 233 7.51 -12.17 8.07
C LEU A 233 6.06 -12.07 7.59
N GLU A 234 5.83 -12.17 6.29
CA GLU A 234 4.53 -11.87 5.66
C GLU A 234 3.92 -10.55 6.15
N PHE A 235 4.79 -9.54 6.27
CA PHE A 235 4.50 -8.21 6.78
C PHE A 235 4.71 -7.15 5.70
N ALA A 236 3.78 -6.19 5.64
CA ALA A 236 3.95 -5.00 4.81
C ALA A 236 3.60 -3.74 5.60
N SER A 237 4.24 -2.63 5.25
CA SER A 237 3.87 -1.31 5.75
C SER A 237 3.89 -0.28 4.62
N ALA A 238 3.12 0.79 4.81
CA ALA A 238 3.08 1.92 3.89
C ALA A 238 3.11 3.23 4.67
N THR A 239 3.76 4.24 4.10
CA THR A 239 3.86 5.56 4.71
C THR A 239 3.50 6.65 3.71
N ASN A 240 2.83 7.67 4.20
CA ASN A 240 2.37 8.88 3.54
C ASN A 240 1.50 8.64 2.28
N HIS A 241 0.47 9.47 2.13
CA HIS A 241 -0.46 9.49 1.00
C HIS A 241 -1.00 8.10 0.63
N ILE A 242 -1.24 7.27 1.65
CA ILE A 242 -1.73 5.92 1.44
C ILE A 242 -3.14 5.98 0.88
N LYS A 243 -3.36 5.19 -0.18
CA LYS A 243 -4.67 5.00 -0.79
C LYS A 243 -4.82 3.53 -1.17
N VAL A 244 -5.82 2.89 -0.60
CA VAL A 244 -6.23 1.53 -0.96
C VAL A 244 -7.58 1.62 -1.65
N ILE A 245 -7.67 1.15 -2.87
CA ILE A 245 -8.90 1.08 -3.66
C ILE A 245 -9.31 -0.39 -3.73
N ASP A 246 -10.51 -0.70 -3.31
CA ASP A 246 -11.14 -2.02 -3.46
C ASP A 246 -12.31 -1.87 -4.45
N THR A 247 -12.17 -2.44 -5.64
CA THR A 247 -13.16 -2.27 -6.72
C THR A 247 -14.40 -3.14 -6.54
N ILE A 248 -14.25 -4.29 -5.89
CA ILE A 248 -15.40 -5.18 -5.57
C ILE A 248 -16.30 -4.51 -4.53
N ASN A 249 -15.71 -4.10 -3.40
CA ASN A 249 -16.46 -3.48 -2.31
C ASN A 249 -16.70 -1.98 -2.53
N LYS A 250 -16.33 -1.43 -3.70
CA LYS A 250 -16.50 -0.02 -4.04
C LYS A 250 -16.06 0.91 -2.92
N SER A 251 -14.92 0.59 -2.31
CA SER A 251 -14.41 1.32 -1.16
C SER A 251 -13.00 1.87 -1.38
N ILE A 252 -12.71 2.98 -0.72
CA ILE A 252 -11.40 3.61 -0.72
C ILE A 252 -11.01 3.87 0.73
N ILE A 253 -9.82 3.44 1.13
CA ILE A 253 -9.26 3.75 2.45
C ILE A 253 -8.02 4.60 2.27
N LYS A 254 -7.88 5.66 3.06
CA LYS A 254 -6.76 6.60 3.03
C LYS A 254 -6.15 6.78 4.42
N GLY A 255 -4.88 7.15 4.48
CA GLY A 255 -4.18 7.47 5.72
C GLY A 255 -2.72 7.82 5.45
N ASN A 256 -1.93 8.02 6.52
CA ASN A 256 -0.51 8.34 6.37
C ASN A 256 0.42 7.29 6.97
N TYR A 257 -0.12 6.25 7.60
CA TYR A 257 0.62 5.06 8.03
C TYR A 257 -0.29 3.84 8.02
N ALA A 258 0.19 2.74 7.48
CA ALA A 258 -0.53 1.46 7.46
C ALA A 258 0.42 0.28 7.67
N GLU A 259 -0.09 -0.77 8.30
CA GLU A 259 0.57 -2.08 8.40
C GLU A 259 -0.41 -3.18 7.99
N TYR A 260 0.11 -4.21 7.35
CA TYR A 260 -0.61 -5.40 6.95
C TYR A 260 0.13 -6.65 7.43
N PHE A 261 -0.59 -7.48 8.15
CA PHE A 261 -0.14 -8.78 8.69
C PHE A 261 -0.90 -9.89 7.95
N LYS A 262 -0.29 -10.46 6.93
CA LYS A 262 -0.93 -11.42 6.04
C LYS A 262 -1.38 -12.69 6.79
N LEU A 263 -0.57 -13.22 7.70
CA LEU A 263 -0.91 -14.39 8.52
C LEU A 263 -2.16 -14.21 9.38
N LYS A 264 -2.48 -12.97 9.75
CA LYS A 264 -3.63 -12.62 10.60
C LYS A 264 -4.80 -12.06 9.82
N ASP A 265 -4.70 -11.95 8.47
CA ASP A 265 -5.62 -11.19 7.64
C ASP A 265 -5.99 -9.86 8.29
N SER A 266 -4.99 -9.14 8.79
CA SER A 266 -5.18 -7.91 9.57
C SER A 266 -4.44 -6.75 8.94
N VAL A 267 -5.16 -5.66 8.73
CA VAL A 267 -4.60 -4.37 8.30
C VAL A 267 -5.07 -3.28 9.24
N PHE A 268 -4.19 -2.35 9.61
CA PHE A 268 -4.62 -1.12 10.22
C PHE A 268 -4.03 0.10 9.51
N ILE A 269 -4.80 1.18 9.52
CA ILE A 269 -4.43 2.46 8.93
C ILE A 269 -4.66 3.53 9.98
N THR A 270 -3.71 4.45 10.11
CA THR A 270 -3.72 5.52 11.10
C THR A 270 -3.20 6.84 10.52
N LYS A 271 -3.15 7.89 11.34
CA LYS A 271 -2.74 9.23 10.94
C LYS A 271 -3.66 9.79 9.85
N LYS A 272 -4.82 10.29 10.25
CA LYS A 272 -5.92 10.77 9.39
C LYS A 272 -6.56 9.63 8.59
N ALA A 273 -6.84 8.50 9.25
CA ALA A 273 -7.52 7.40 8.61
C ALA A 273 -8.92 7.82 8.13
N LEU A 274 -9.24 7.49 6.89
CA LEU A 274 -10.50 7.80 6.22
C LEU A 274 -10.94 6.57 5.43
N ALA A 275 -12.14 6.08 5.71
CA ALA A 275 -12.83 5.09 4.87
C ALA A 275 -13.94 5.78 4.07
N ILE A 276 -14.04 5.46 2.80
CA ILE A 276 -15.09 5.93 1.89
C ILE A 276 -15.72 4.69 1.28
N SER A 277 -17.01 4.52 1.48
CA SER A 277 -17.79 3.41 0.89
C SER A 277 -18.91 3.98 0.03
N ALA A 278 -19.07 3.47 -1.18
CA ALA A 278 -20.23 3.81 -2.00
C ALA A 278 -21.45 3.07 -1.44
N VAL A 279 -22.51 3.81 -1.12
CA VAL A 279 -23.77 3.29 -0.59
C VAL A 279 -24.90 3.82 -1.45
N GLU A 280 -25.52 2.97 -2.27
CA GLU A 280 -26.54 3.34 -3.25
C GLU A 280 -26.06 4.44 -4.22
N LYS A 281 -26.66 5.63 -4.13
CA LYS A 281 -26.33 6.81 -4.97
C LYS A 281 -25.46 7.83 -4.25
N ASP A 282 -25.00 7.54 -3.02
CA ASP A 282 -24.24 8.43 -2.16
C ASP A 282 -22.96 7.74 -1.68
N SER A 283 -22.16 8.43 -0.88
CA SER A 283 -20.94 7.90 -0.27
C SER A 283 -20.98 8.14 1.24
N LEU A 284 -20.62 7.10 1.99
CA LEU A 284 -20.37 7.18 3.42
C LEU A 284 -18.88 7.48 3.63
N PHE A 285 -18.59 8.58 4.30
CA PHE A 285 -17.24 8.98 4.72
C PHE A 285 -17.11 8.72 6.22
N MET A 286 -16.09 7.98 6.65
CA MET A 286 -15.81 7.70 8.05
C MET A 286 -14.36 7.99 8.37
N HIS A 287 -14.15 8.85 9.38
CA HIS A 287 -12.83 9.17 9.94
C HIS A 287 -12.70 8.62 11.37
N SER A 288 -11.49 8.23 11.72
CA SER A 288 -11.06 7.93 13.09
C SER A 288 -9.54 8.08 13.24
N ASP A 289 -9.02 8.01 14.45
CA ASP A 289 -7.56 8.00 14.66
C ASP A 289 -6.94 6.74 14.04
N THR A 290 -7.63 5.59 14.12
CA THR A 290 -7.18 4.31 13.56
C THR A 290 -8.36 3.51 13.04
N ILE A 291 -8.24 2.99 11.82
CA ILE A 291 -9.15 2.01 11.24
C ILE A 291 -8.40 0.68 11.13
N MET A 292 -8.99 -0.38 11.67
CA MET A 292 -8.48 -1.74 11.61
C MET A 292 -9.49 -2.65 10.92
N VAL A 293 -9.01 -3.45 9.98
CA VAL A 293 -9.83 -4.46 9.29
C VAL A 293 -9.21 -5.82 9.55
N THR A 294 -10.02 -6.77 9.99
CA THR A 294 -9.60 -8.17 10.24
C THR A 294 -10.58 -9.14 9.62
N GLY A 295 -10.09 -10.33 9.24
CA GLY A 295 -10.91 -11.41 8.67
C GLY A 295 -10.86 -11.47 7.15
N LYS A 296 -11.30 -12.61 6.62
CA LYS A 296 -11.33 -12.91 5.19
C LYS A 296 -12.44 -12.13 4.48
N VAL A 297 -12.39 -12.11 3.16
CA VAL A 297 -13.49 -11.58 2.31
C VAL A 297 -14.80 -12.24 2.75
N ASP A 298 -15.88 -11.46 2.83
CA ASP A 298 -17.23 -11.84 3.29
C ASP A 298 -17.39 -12.14 4.80
N ASP A 299 -16.33 -12.05 5.60
CA ASP A 299 -16.39 -12.19 7.06
C ASP A 299 -15.46 -11.19 7.76
N ARG A 300 -15.43 -9.97 7.26
CA ARG A 300 -14.59 -8.91 7.81
C ARG A 300 -15.24 -8.21 8.98
N ILE A 301 -14.38 -7.84 9.91
CA ILE A 301 -14.73 -6.96 11.00
C ILE A 301 -13.90 -5.67 10.85
N VAL A 302 -14.61 -4.58 10.63
CA VAL A 302 -14.02 -3.23 10.61
C VAL A 302 -14.16 -2.63 12.00
N ARG A 303 -13.06 -2.13 12.54
CA ARG A 303 -13.02 -1.40 13.82
C ARG A 303 -12.42 -0.03 13.60
N ALA A 304 -13.12 0.98 14.09
CA ALA A 304 -12.62 2.35 14.12
C ALA A 304 -12.43 2.76 15.59
N PHE A 305 -11.26 3.31 15.90
CA PHE A 305 -10.86 3.63 17.26
C PHE A 305 -10.58 5.11 17.41
N ARG A 306 -11.19 5.71 18.43
CA ARG A 306 -11.06 7.10 18.86
C ARG A 306 -11.46 8.12 17.81
N ASN A 307 -12.20 9.12 18.25
CA ASN A 307 -12.64 10.26 17.45
C ASN A 307 -13.38 9.84 16.17
N VAL A 308 -14.20 8.79 16.27
CA VAL A 308 -14.98 8.31 15.12
C VAL A 308 -16.03 9.33 14.76
N LYS A 309 -16.02 9.79 13.51
CA LYS A 309 -17.07 10.61 12.90
C LYS A 309 -17.36 10.07 11.50
N PHE A 310 -18.62 10.08 11.13
CA PHE A 310 -19.02 9.70 9.79
C PHE A 310 -20.07 10.65 9.23
N PHE A 311 -20.08 10.76 7.92
CA PHE A 311 -20.96 11.62 7.15
C PHE A 311 -21.49 10.89 5.90
N LYS A 312 -22.79 10.88 5.74
CA LYS A 312 -23.56 10.63 4.53
C LYS A 312 -24.66 11.69 4.51
N THR A 313 -25.20 12.06 3.36
CA THR A 313 -26.13 13.20 3.24
C THR A 313 -27.32 13.12 4.20
N ASP A 314 -27.89 11.95 4.42
CA ASP A 314 -29.06 11.70 5.27
C ASP A 314 -28.74 11.03 6.62
N LEU A 315 -27.45 10.76 6.89
CA LEU A 315 -27.00 10.04 8.09
C LEU A 315 -25.64 10.54 8.53
N GLN A 316 -25.54 11.12 9.71
CA GLN A 316 -24.29 11.53 10.31
C GLN A 316 -24.17 10.94 11.72
N GLY A 317 -22.96 10.79 12.20
CA GLY A 317 -22.78 10.31 13.55
C GLY A 317 -21.35 10.49 14.08
N LYS A 318 -21.26 10.32 15.39
CA LYS A 318 -19.97 10.28 16.10
C LYS A 318 -20.03 9.32 17.29
N CYS A 319 -18.89 8.79 17.64
CA CYS A 319 -18.68 7.99 18.85
C CYS A 319 -17.17 7.91 19.15
N ASP A 320 -16.79 7.30 20.26
CA ASP A 320 -15.37 7.01 20.48
C ASP A 320 -14.91 5.84 19.63
N SER A 321 -15.69 4.76 19.57
CA SER A 321 -15.33 3.53 18.86
C SER A 321 -16.50 2.98 18.07
N LEU A 322 -16.20 2.38 16.92
CA LEU A 322 -17.20 1.76 16.04
C LEU A 322 -16.71 0.37 15.63
N ILE A 323 -17.62 -0.58 15.58
CA ILE A 323 -17.36 -1.97 15.11
C ILE A 323 -18.44 -2.32 14.10
N THR A 324 -18.04 -2.70 12.89
CA THR A 324 -18.93 -3.24 11.86
C THR A 324 -18.52 -4.68 11.55
N ASN A 325 -19.49 -5.57 11.57
CA ASN A 325 -19.35 -6.94 11.06
C ASN A 325 -20.05 -7.02 9.70
N GLU A 326 -19.29 -7.17 8.62
CA GLU A 326 -19.82 -7.17 7.25
C GLU A 326 -20.79 -8.33 6.99
N LYS A 327 -20.51 -9.51 7.56
CA LYS A 327 -21.35 -10.70 7.38
C LYS A 327 -22.75 -10.57 7.96
N THR A 328 -22.85 -9.95 9.12
CA THR A 328 -24.14 -9.78 9.82
C THR A 328 -24.79 -8.44 9.55
N GLY A 329 -24.12 -7.51 8.88
CA GLY A 329 -24.56 -6.14 8.69
C GLY A 329 -24.66 -5.31 9.97
N LEU A 330 -24.13 -5.83 11.10
CA LEU A 330 -24.24 -5.18 12.41
C LEU A 330 -23.13 -4.15 12.60
N THR A 331 -23.51 -2.89 12.76
CA THR A 331 -22.62 -1.79 13.17
C THR A 331 -22.99 -1.34 14.58
N LYS A 332 -21.99 -1.29 15.47
CA LYS A 332 -22.10 -0.82 16.86
C LYS A 332 -21.34 0.47 17.02
N LEU A 333 -22.03 1.51 17.51
CA LEU A 333 -21.43 2.77 17.94
C LEU A 333 -21.31 2.70 19.47
N LEU A 334 -20.08 2.86 19.97
CA LEU A 334 -19.74 2.65 21.38
C LEU A 334 -19.16 3.92 21.99
N VAL A 335 -19.45 4.13 23.26
CA VAL A 335 -18.96 5.24 24.09
C VAL A 335 -19.40 6.61 23.55
N ASN A 336 -20.39 7.17 24.21
CA ASN A 336 -21.01 8.46 23.90
C ASN A 336 -21.48 8.63 22.43
N PRO A 337 -22.17 7.63 21.87
CA PRO A 337 -22.62 7.73 20.49
C PRO A 337 -23.69 8.82 20.32
N VAL A 338 -23.61 9.50 19.18
CA VAL A 338 -24.65 10.37 18.66
C VAL A 338 -24.90 10.02 17.22
N LEU A 339 -26.13 9.88 16.85
CA LEU A 339 -26.58 9.65 15.48
C LEU A 339 -27.56 10.75 15.09
N TRP A 340 -27.33 11.40 13.97
CA TRP A 340 -28.25 12.36 13.36
C TRP A 340 -28.81 11.74 12.08
N ALA A 341 -30.12 11.53 12.06
CA ALA A 341 -30.81 10.95 10.93
C ALA A 341 -32.23 11.54 10.80
N GLN A 342 -32.60 11.90 9.59
CA GLN A 342 -33.96 12.36 9.27
C GLN A 342 -34.49 13.46 10.19
N GLY A 343 -33.63 14.42 10.57
CA GLY A 343 -33.97 15.52 11.46
C GLY A 343 -33.99 15.19 12.96
N ASN A 344 -33.66 13.94 13.31
CA ASN A 344 -33.60 13.48 14.70
C ASN A 344 -32.16 13.40 15.17
N GLU A 345 -31.92 13.77 16.44
CA GLU A 345 -30.70 13.46 17.18
C GLU A 345 -30.98 12.31 18.13
N ILE A 346 -30.17 11.26 18.05
CA ILE A 346 -30.34 10.01 18.77
C ILE A 346 -29.09 9.74 19.61
N VAL A 347 -29.28 9.48 20.90
CA VAL A 347 -28.20 9.16 21.84
C VAL A 347 -28.58 7.97 22.72
N GLY A 348 -27.58 7.32 23.28
CA GLY A 348 -27.72 6.21 24.22
C GLY A 348 -26.36 5.78 24.73
N ASP A 349 -26.28 4.74 25.56
CA ASP A 349 -25.00 4.18 25.97
C ASP A 349 -24.33 3.45 24.83
N THR A 350 -25.14 2.80 23.96
CA THR A 350 -24.70 2.12 22.74
C THR A 350 -25.79 2.20 21.68
N ILE A 351 -25.41 2.42 20.43
CA ILE A 351 -26.30 2.41 19.27
C ILE A 351 -25.89 1.29 18.32
N HIS A 352 -26.82 0.44 17.94
CA HIS A 352 -26.65 -0.61 16.96
C HIS A 352 -27.45 -0.29 15.70
N LEU A 353 -26.79 -0.26 14.55
CA LEU A 353 -27.41 -0.21 13.24
C LEU A 353 -27.28 -1.61 12.60
N ILE A 354 -28.37 -2.13 12.07
CA ILE A 354 -28.38 -3.44 11.41
C ILE A 354 -28.84 -3.20 9.98
N SER A 355 -27.97 -3.51 9.04
CA SER A 355 -28.21 -3.40 7.60
C SER A 355 -28.34 -4.79 6.98
N ASN A 356 -29.08 -4.90 5.94
CA ASN A 356 -29.10 -6.10 5.12
C ASN A 356 -27.76 -6.23 4.39
N SER A 357 -26.99 -7.29 4.64
CA SER A 357 -25.66 -7.48 4.08
C SER A 357 -25.62 -7.62 2.55
N LYS A 358 -26.76 -7.86 1.89
CA LYS A 358 -26.85 -7.99 0.42
C LYS A 358 -27.29 -6.69 -0.26
N THR A 359 -28.25 -5.98 0.35
CA THR A 359 -28.80 -4.74 -0.23
C THR A 359 -28.20 -3.48 0.35
N GLU A 360 -27.43 -3.59 1.44
CA GLU A 360 -26.84 -2.51 2.22
C GLU A 360 -27.87 -1.53 2.83
N GLN A 361 -29.16 -1.82 2.68
CA GLN A 361 -30.24 -1.03 3.24
C GLN A 361 -30.32 -1.23 4.74
N LEU A 362 -30.61 -0.14 5.46
CA LEU A 362 -30.82 -0.17 6.90
C LEU A 362 -32.15 -0.89 7.21
N ASP A 363 -32.06 -1.92 8.06
CA ASP A 363 -33.20 -2.75 8.49
C ASP A 363 -33.72 -2.36 9.87
N SER A 364 -32.80 -2.19 10.84
CA SER A 364 -33.19 -1.89 12.19
C SER A 364 -32.16 -1.08 12.96
N LEU A 365 -32.66 -0.39 14.02
CA LEU A 365 -31.91 0.41 14.96
C LEU A 365 -32.19 -0.09 16.37
N LYS A 366 -31.14 -0.21 17.20
CA LYS A 366 -31.30 -0.45 18.65
C LYS A 366 -30.50 0.60 19.39
N ILE A 367 -31.15 1.30 20.30
CA ILE A 367 -30.54 2.25 21.22
C ILE A 367 -30.63 1.63 22.61
N LEU A 368 -29.48 1.30 23.18
CA LEU A 368 -29.42 0.53 24.43
C LEU A 368 -28.82 1.38 25.55
N GLY A 369 -29.54 1.41 26.66
CA GLY A 369 -29.19 2.21 27.84
C GLY A 369 -29.39 3.71 27.63
N ASN A 370 -30.08 4.38 28.55
CA ASN A 370 -30.29 5.82 28.54
C ASN A 370 -30.74 6.38 27.17
N ALA A 371 -31.58 5.63 26.47
CA ALA A 371 -32.01 5.96 25.11
C ALA A 371 -32.77 7.28 25.07
N PHE A 372 -32.35 8.19 24.19
CA PHE A 372 -32.94 9.50 24.03
C PHE A 372 -32.97 9.90 22.55
N MET A 373 -34.12 10.37 22.09
CA MET A 373 -34.33 10.88 20.75
C MET A 373 -34.92 12.29 20.82
N ILE A 374 -34.36 13.21 20.05
CA ILE A 374 -34.74 14.62 20.03
C ILE A 374 -35.01 15.03 18.58
N GLN A 375 -36.13 15.70 18.35
CA GLN A 375 -36.46 16.34 17.08
C GLN A 375 -36.72 17.83 17.35
N LYS A 376 -36.00 18.69 16.63
CA LYS A 376 -36.18 20.13 16.73
C LYS A 376 -37.49 20.54 16.06
N ASP A 377 -38.34 21.24 16.77
CA ASP A 377 -39.56 21.90 16.31
C ASP A 377 -39.33 23.41 16.26
N SER A 378 -40.12 24.15 15.49
CA SER A 378 -40.05 25.62 15.44
C SER A 378 -40.39 26.28 16.78
N ALA A 379 -41.13 25.61 17.68
CA ALA A 379 -41.54 26.09 18.99
C ALA A 379 -40.76 25.44 20.14
N GLY A 380 -39.89 24.48 19.89
CA GLY A 380 -39.11 23.79 20.92
C GLY A 380 -38.51 22.45 20.44
N TYR A 381 -38.65 21.41 21.26
CA TYR A 381 -38.10 20.11 20.99
C TYR A 381 -39.08 18.99 21.33
N SER A 382 -39.44 18.17 20.33
CA SER A 382 -40.07 16.90 20.61
C SER A 382 -39.02 15.95 21.15
N GLN A 383 -39.34 15.18 22.17
CA GLN A 383 -38.39 14.41 22.95
C GLN A 383 -39.01 13.05 23.29
N LEU A 384 -38.24 11.99 23.12
CA LEU A 384 -38.60 10.65 23.57
C LEU A 384 -37.42 10.09 24.38
N LYS A 385 -37.69 9.60 25.56
CA LYS A 385 -36.72 8.98 26.48
C LYS A 385 -37.22 7.62 26.92
N ALA A 386 -36.31 6.65 26.99
CA ALA A 386 -36.60 5.32 27.51
C ALA A 386 -35.33 4.65 28.04
N LYS A 387 -35.45 3.47 28.63
CA LYS A 387 -34.29 2.64 28.92
C LYS A 387 -33.65 2.13 27.63
N ASN A 388 -34.44 1.61 26.71
CA ASN A 388 -34.01 1.15 25.39
C ASN A 388 -35.01 1.60 24.33
N MET A 389 -34.55 1.71 23.07
CA MET A 389 -35.43 1.93 21.91
C MET A 389 -35.07 0.98 20.77
N TYR A 390 -36.09 0.53 20.04
CA TYR A 390 -35.98 -0.40 18.92
C TYR A 390 -36.71 0.16 17.72
N GLY A 391 -36.00 0.55 16.69
CA GLY A 391 -36.55 1.09 15.44
C GLY A 391 -36.52 0.07 14.31
N LYS A 392 -37.51 0.12 13.44
CA LYS A 392 -37.52 -0.60 12.18
C LYS A 392 -37.53 0.36 11.01
N PHE A 393 -36.83 0.01 9.96
CA PHE A 393 -36.74 0.80 8.75
C PHE A 393 -37.48 0.11 7.58
N PHE A 394 -38.07 0.91 6.75
CA PHE A 394 -38.61 0.49 5.46
C PHE A 394 -38.11 1.48 4.40
N ASN A 395 -37.47 0.96 3.36
CA ASN A 395 -36.84 1.80 2.32
C ASN A 395 -35.89 2.89 2.90
N ASN A 396 -35.05 2.50 3.85
CA ASN A 396 -34.12 3.40 4.56
C ASN A 396 -34.79 4.53 5.38
N LYS A 397 -36.10 4.50 5.56
CA LYS A 397 -36.84 5.43 6.41
C LYS A 397 -37.31 4.74 7.69
N LEU A 398 -37.18 5.40 8.83
CA LEU A 398 -37.68 4.88 10.09
C LEU A 398 -39.23 4.79 10.00
N SER A 399 -39.73 3.58 10.12
CA SER A 399 -41.18 3.28 10.00
C SER A 399 -41.85 3.07 11.35
N SER A 400 -41.14 2.53 12.32
CA SER A 400 -41.67 2.38 13.68
C SER A 400 -40.54 2.47 14.73
N LEU A 401 -40.92 2.87 15.93
CA LEU A 401 -40.01 2.96 17.08
C LEU A 401 -40.73 2.47 18.33
N ASP A 402 -40.15 1.53 19.04
CA ASP A 402 -40.67 0.99 20.31
C ASP A 402 -39.74 1.44 21.44
N ALA A 403 -40.20 2.33 22.30
CA ALA A 403 -39.48 2.87 23.43
C ALA A 403 -39.85 2.11 24.71
N ILE A 404 -38.93 1.34 25.28
CA ILE A 404 -39.18 0.38 26.34
C ILE A 404 -38.50 0.79 27.66
N GLY A 405 -39.26 0.74 28.73
CA GLY A 405 -38.84 0.91 30.14
C GLY A 405 -38.77 2.36 30.60
N ASN A 406 -39.70 2.73 31.44
CA ASN A 406 -39.88 4.10 32.00
C ASN A 406 -39.83 5.16 30.92
N SER A 407 -40.68 5.00 29.93
CA SER A 407 -40.70 5.82 28.72
C SER A 407 -41.39 7.17 29.02
N GLU A 408 -40.80 8.24 28.59
CA GLU A 408 -41.32 9.61 28.70
C GLU A 408 -41.27 10.30 27.34
N VAL A 409 -42.31 11.04 26.99
CA VAL A 409 -42.41 11.75 25.72
C VAL A 409 -42.89 13.19 25.92
N ILE A 410 -42.30 14.09 25.17
CA ILE A 410 -42.82 15.43 24.92
C ILE A 410 -42.95 15.55 23.41
N PHE A 411 -44.15 15.82 22.90
CA PHE A 411 -44.30 16.06 21.48
C PHE A 411 -45.22 17.22 21.18
N TYR A 412 -44.92 17.93 20.11
CA TYR A 412 -45.61 19.14 19.67
C TYR A 412 -46.65 18.70 18.63
N ILE A 413 -47.91 18.86 19.00
CA ILE A 413 -49.07 18.47 18.20
C ILE A 413 -49.38 19.59 17.22
N ARG A 414 -49.40 19.25 15.91
CA ARG A 414 -49.73 20.18 14.84
C ARG A 414 -50.97 19.71 14.09
N ASP A 415 -51.76 20.65 13.58
CA ASP A 415 -52.90 20.36 12.69
C ASP A 415 -52.44 20.18 11.22
N GLU A 416 -53.36 19.94 10.33
CA GLU A 416 -53.16 19.78 8.90
C GLU A 416 -52.47 20.98 8.23
N HIS A 417 -52.56 22.17 8.84
CA HIS A 417 -51.92 23.39 8.38
C HIS A 417 -50.57 23.66 9.07
N GLN A 418 -50.02 22.66 9.75
CA GLN A 418 -48.77 22.77 10.51
C GLN A 418 -48.79 23.77 11.65
N LYS A 419 -50.00 24.20 12.08
CA LYS A 419 -50.15 25.09 13.24
C LYS A 419 -50.06 24.29 14.54
N LEU A 420 -49.28 24.76 15.49
CA LEU A 420 -49.17 24.18 16.82
C LEU A 420 -50.47 24.30 17.59
N VAL A 421 -51.11 23.19 17.90
CA VAL A 421 -52.41 23.10 18.60
C VAL A 421 -52.28 22.64 20.05
N GLY A 422 -51.20 21.97 20.40
CA GLY A 422 -50.95 21.48 21.75
C GLY A 422 -49.55 20.92 21.94
N ILE A 423 -49.16 20.75 23.19
CA ILE A 423 -47.90 20.10 23.60
C ILE A 423 -48.29 19.01 24.59
N SER A 424 -48.05 17.76 24.23
CA SER A 424 -48.34 16.61 25.09
C SER A 424 -47.09 16.16 25.82
N LYS A 425 -47.19 16.02 27.13
CA LYS A 425 -46.14 15.44 28.00
C LYS A 425 -46.72 14.22 28.67
N MET A 426 -46.23 13.07 28.31
CA MET A 426 -46.75 11.76 28.73
C MET A 426 -45.61 10.88 29.23
N LYS A 427 -45.93 9.97 30.15
CA LYS A 427 -45.03 8.91 30.61
C LYS A 427 -45.79 7.58 30.65
N SER A 428 -45.05 6.49 30.44
CA SER A 428 -45.54 5.13 30.56
C SER A 428 -44.52 4.28 31.31
N SER A 429 -44.97 3.47 32.24
CA SER A 429 -44.09 2.57 33.00
C SER A 429 -43.58 1.41 32.13
N ASN A 430 -44.22 1.09 31.02
CA ASN A 430 -43.86 0.01 30.14
C ASN A 430 -43.23 0.52 28.83
N ASN A 431 -44.04 0.70 27.78
CA ASN A 431 -43.53 1.17 26.51
C ASN A 431 -44.44 2.22 25.83
N ILE A 432 -43.82 2.95 24.92
CA ILE A 432 -44.48 3.86 23.98
C ILE A 432 -44.09 3.38 22.59
N PHE A 433 -45.08 3.00 21.79
CA PHE A 433 -44.90 2.61 20.40
C PHE A 433 -45.28 3.74 19.47
N ILE A 434 -44.38 4.09 18.55
CA ILE A 434 -44.56 5.18 17.61
C ILE A 434 -44.48 4.62 16.19
N THR A 435 -45.44 4.96 15.35
CA THR A 435 -45.34 4.75 13.90
C THR A 435 -45.07 6.07 13.21
N LEU A 436 -44.26 5.99 12.15
CA LEU A 436 -43.89 7.16 11.36
C LEU A 436 -44.28 6.93 9.90
N GLU A 437 -44.78 7.97 9.27
CA GLU A 437 -45.04 8.03 7.85
C GLU A 437 -44.40 9.30 7.29
N ASN A 438 -43.61 9.16 6.21
CA ASN A 438 -42.85 10.29 5.62
C ASN A 438 -42.00 11.12 6.62
N ASN A 439 -41.41 10.45 7.62
CA ASN A 439 -40.63 11.03 8.72
C ASN A 439 -41.44 11.87 9.73
N GLU A 440 -42.75 11.83 9.66
CA GLU A 440 -43.67 12.45 10.63
C GLU A 440 -44.29 11.38 11.52
N ILE A 441 -44.58 11.73 12.77
CA ILE A 441 -45.26 10.83 13.71
C ILE A 441 -46.69 10.63 13.21
N ASN A 442 -47.06 9.40 12.92
CA ASN A 442 -48.41 9.02 12.51
C ASN A 442 -49.27 8.61 13.74
N THR A 443 -48.78 7.65 14.55
CA THR A 443 -49.47 7.25 15.78
C THR A 443 -48.48 7.19 16.95
N VAL A 444 -49.02 7.40 18.17
CA VAL A 444 -48.33 7.21 19.44
C VAL A 444 -49.22 6.35 20.34
N ASP A 445 -48.82 5.11 20.52
CA ASP A 445 -49.59 4.12 21.29
C ASP A 445 -48.93 3.89 22.66
N PHE A 446 -49.74 3.88 23.73
CA PHE A 446 -49.30 3.61 25.08
C PHE A 446 -49.87 2.27 25.56
N ASN A 447 -49.03 1.28 25.79
CA ASN A 447 -49.52 -0.07 26.14
C ASN A 447 -49.95 -0.26 27.60
N VAL A 448 -49.66 0.67 28.48
CA VAL A 448 -50.08 0.67 29.88
C VAL A 448 -50.57 2.07 30.22
N LYS A 449 -51.54 2.20 31.14
CA LYS A 449 -52.16 3.48 31.53
C LYS A 449 -51.15 4.63 31.48
N PRO A 450 -51.22 5.52 30.48
CA PRO A 450 -50.33 6.66 30.41
C PRO A 450 -50.72 7.67 31.46
N GLU A 451 -49.67 8.28 32.07
CA GLU A 451 -49.85 9.43 32.92
C GLU A 451 -49.27 10.65 32.22
N GLY A 452 -50.02 11.77 32.24
CA GLY A 452 -49.53 13.00 31.63
C GLY A 452 -50.61 14.02 31.40
N LYS A 453 -50.20 15.08 30.70
CA LYS A 453 -51.05 16.21 30.39
C LYS A 453 -50.75 16.76 29.02
N THR A 454 -51.80 17.26 28.34
CA THR A 454 -51.68 18.06 27.14
C THR A 454 -51.95 19.50 27.48
N TYR A 455 -50.99 20.36 27.13
CA TYR A 455 -51.03 21.80 27.40
C TYR A 455 -51.36 22.58 26.14
N PRO A 456 -52.18 23.61 26.21
CA PRO A 456 -52.22 24.62 25.16
C PRO A 456 -50.78 25.19 24.91
N PRO A 457 -50.42 25.60 23.71
CA PRO A 457 -49.06 26.02 23.37
C PRO A 457 -48.44 27.07 24.29
N SER A 458 -49.26 28.03 24.78
CA SER A 458 -48.85 29.09 25.65
C SER A 458 -48.76 28.75 27.14
N LYS A 459 -49.24 27.56 27.55
CA LYS A 459 -49.42 27.20 28.98
C LYS A 459 -48.45 26.12 29.47
N LEU A 460 -47.51 25.64 28.66
CA LEU A 460 -46.48 24.68 29.12
C LEU A 460 -45.52 25.38 30.07
N PRO A 461 -45.37 24.94 31.34
CA PRO A 461 -44.40 25.49 32.26
C PRO A 461 -42.97 25.35 31.73
N LYS A 462 -42.11 26.34 32.01
CA LYS A 462 -40.73 26.34 31.49
C LYS A 462 -39.94 25.12 31.96
N GLU A 463 -40.13 24.68 33.21
CA GLU A 463 -39.50 23.51 33.83
C GLU A 463 -39.97 22.19 33.23
N GLU A 464 -41.08 22.18 32.52
CA GLU A 464 -41.63 20.97 31.90
C GLU A 464 -41.33 20.85 30.37
N LYS A 465 -40.64 21.87 29.81
CA LYS A 465 -40.30 21.88 28.40
C LYS A 465 -39.25 20.85 28.01
N LEU A 466 -38.44 20.40 28.96
CA LEU A 466 -37.34 19.47 28.72
C LEU A 466 -37.44 18.25 29.65
N LEU A 467 -37.20 17.08 29.14
CA LEU A 467 -37.07 15.84 29.93
C LEU A 467 -35.72 15.84 30.67
N LYS A 468 -35.68 15.17 31.80
CA LYS A 468 -34.42 15.01 32.56
C LYS A 468 -33.38 14.27 31.74
N GLY A 469 -32.23 14.90 31.54
CA GLY A 469 -31.11 14.37 30.74
C GLY A 469 -31.10 14.89 29.30
N PHE A 470 -31.96 15.85 28.95
CA PHE A 470 -31.93 16.51 27.65
C PHE A 470 -30.59 17.22 27.42
N ILE A 471 -29.92 16.89 26.30
CA ILE A 471 -28.73 17.59 25.80
C ILE A 471 -28.87 17.64 24.27
N TRP A 472 -28.85 18.86 23.73
CA TRP A 472 -28.87 19.06 22.28
C TRP A 472 -27.45 19.26 21.75
N ARG A 473 -27.01 18.44 20.82
CA ARG A 473 -25.62 18.33 20.37
C ARG A 473 -25.44 18.66 18.89
N GLU A 474 -26.34 19.42 18.29
CA GLU A 474 -26.31 19.79 16.87
C GLU A 474 -24.99 20.48 16.46
N ASP A 475 -24.34 21.21 17.36
CA ASP A 475 -23.04 21.86 17.17
C ASP A 475 -21.90 20.84 16.95
N GLU A 476 -22.08 19.57 17.35
CA GLU A 476 -21.15 18.50 17.16
C GLU A 476 -21.37 17.77 15.82
N ARG A 477 -22.51 17.97 15.17
CA ARG A 477 -22.90 17.29 13.93
C ARG A 477 -21.96 17.66 12.78
N PRO A 478 -21.42 16.67 12.02
CA PRO A 478 -20.77 16.93 10.76
C PRO A 478 -21.80 17.39 9.72
N ILE A 479 -21.63 18.58 9.14
CA ILE A 479 -22.53 19.11 8.10
C ILE A 479 -22.00 18.80 6.71
N THR A 480 -20.65 18.66 6.59
CA THR A 480 -19.96 18.31 5.37
C THR A 480 -19.04 17.09 5.60
N LYS A 481 -18.59 16.48 4.55
CA LYS A 481 -17.60 15.39 4.62
C LYS A 481 -16.23 15.85 5.17
N GLU A 482 -15.92 17.13 5.11
CA GLU A 482 -14.71 17.72 5.67
C GLU A 482 -14.80 17.87 7.19
N ASP A 483 -15.99 18.04 7.75
CA ASP A 483 -16.20 18.25 9.20
C ASP A 483 -15.85 17.01 10.04
N ILE A 484 -15.80 15.83 9.42
CA ILE A 484 -15.41 14.59 10.13
C ILE A 484 -13.98 14.65 10.67
N PHE A 485 -13.12 15.52 10.12
CA PHE A 485 -11.73 15.70 10.55
C PHE A 485 -11.59 16.77 11.66
N ILE A 486 -12.63 17.55 11.94
CA ILE A 486 -12.57 18.63 12.92
C ILE A 486 -12.75 18.04 14.32
N SER A 487 -11.80 18.27 15.22
CA SER A 487 -11.91 17.87 16.61
C SER A 487 -12.98 18.73 17.31
N ASP A 488 -13.82 18.11 18.15
CA ASP A 488 -14.85 18.82 18.93
C ASP A 488 -14.27 19.89 19.86
N LYS A 489 -12.99 19.76 20.24
CA LYS A 489 -12.26 20.76 21.04
C LYS A 489 -12.02 22.08 20.31
N LEU A 490 -12.09 22.07 18.97
CA LEU A 490 -11.79 23.21 18.11
C LEU A 490 -13.06 23.89 17.56
N LYS A 491 -14.25 23.28 17.73
CA LYS A 491 -15.50 23.93 17.31
C LYS A 491 -15.85 25.06 18.29
N PRO A 492 -16.10 26.28 17.82
CA PRO A 492 -16.60 27.35 18.70
C PRO A 492 -17.95 26.92 19.27
N LYS A 493 -18.05 26.91 20.59
CA LYS A 493 -19.34 26.67 21.27
C LYS A 493 -20.29 27.78 20.85
N ILE A 494 -21.25 27.45 19.99
CA ILE A 494 -22.36 28.34 19.68
C ILE A 494 -23.18 28.45 21.00
N LYS A 495 -23.06 29.59 21.68
CA LYS A 495 -23.91 29.87 22.84
C LYS A 495 -25.35 29.84 22.34
N SER A 496 -26.10 28.80 22.65
CA SER A 496 -27.55 28.78 22.47
C SER A 496 -28.10 29.94 23.34
N LYS A 497 -28.53 30.99 22.69
CA LYS A 497 -29.41 31.97 23.39
C LYS A 497 -30.72 31.22 23.63
N LEU A 498 -30.93 30.76 24.85
CA LEU A 498 -32.21 30.31 25.38
C LEU A 498 -33.19 31.48 25.48
#